data_8bba85206bf89005db222276b60ad90d
#
_entry.id   8bba85206bf89005db222276b60ad90d
#
_cell.length_a   1.000
_cell.length_b   1.000
_cell.length_c   1.000
_cell.angle_alpha   90.00
_cell.angle_beta   90.00
_cell.angle_gamma   90.00
#
_symmetry.space_group_name_H-M   'P 1'
#
loop_
_entity.id
_entity.type
_entity.pdbx_description
1 polymer ?
#
loop_
_entity_poly.entity_id
_entity_poly.type
_entity_poly.pdbx_seq_one_letter_code
_entity_poly.pdbx_strand_id
1 'polypeptide(L)'
;EDILYAYDVNKMAVRHYRISRIDRLELLNQPWEFEKKHKVEETDPFRITNSDQRRVRILMKIGAYNELIERFPLTLAYIKPSATLEDHYELDCLVNAQFYGLSNFIMGYHDHIVSIEEPESLITHLQQKTESMKKHFFN
;
A
#
# COMPACT_ATOMS: atom_id res chain seq x y z
N GLU A 1 -5.86 -0.22 -11.22
CA GLU A 1 -6.91 0.81 -11.27
C GLU A 1 -6.28 2.20 -11.30
N ASP A 2 -6.79 3.08 -12.17
CA ASP A 2 -6.26 4.42 -12.32
C ASP A 2 -6.74 5.35 -11.21
N ILE A 3 -5.84 6.20 -10.75
CA ILE A 3 -6.08 7.17 -9.68
C ILE A 3 -5.97 8.58 -10.25
N LEU A 4 -6.95 9.40 -9.93
CA LEU A 4 -6.93 10.82 -10.19
C LEU A 4 -6.40 11.56 -8.96
N TYR A 5 -5.37 12.37 -9.16
CA TYR A 5 -4.89 13.32 -8.15
C TYR A 5 -5.54 14.66 -8.44
N ALA A 6 -6.37 15.14 -7.52
CA ALA A 6 -7.12 16.37 -7.71
C ALA A 6 -7.06 17.26 -6.47
N TYR A 7 -7.12 18.56 -6.69
CA TYR A 7 -7.20 19.53 -5.59
C TYR A 7 -8.66 19.70 -5.15
N ASP A 8 -8.94 19.28 -3.92
CA ASP A 8 -10.26 19.46 -3.30
C ASP A 8 -10.37 20.87 -2.74
N VAL A 9 -11.16 21.73 -3.39
CA VAL A 9 -11.30 23.14 -3.01
C VAL A 9 -11.97 23.33 -1.65
N ASN A 10 -12.82 22.39 -1.24
CA ASN A 10 -13.48 22.44 0.07
C ASN A 10 -12.53 22.07 1.20
N LYS A 11 -11.64 21.13 0.97
CA LYS A 11 -10.66 20.67 1.96
C LYS A 11 -9.31 21.35 1.81
N MET A 12 -9.12 22.11 0.75
CA MET A 12 -7.89 22.85 0.45
C MET A 12 -6.65 21.93 0.41
N ALA A 13 -6.78 20.76 -0.18
CA ALA A 13 -5.73 19.76 -0.24
C ALA A 13 -5.85 18.90 -1.50
N VAL A 14 -4.72 18.37 -1.95
CA VAL A 14 -4.69 17.35 -3.01
C VAL A 14 -5.19 16.04 -2.44
N ARG A 15 -6.12 15.40 -3.13
CA ARG A 15 -6.68 14.13 -2.73
C ARG A 15 -6.63 13.13 -3.88
N HIS A 16 -6.67 11.85 -3.53
CA HIS A 16 -6.63 10.75 -4.46
C HIS A 16 -8.04 10.20 -4.65
N TYR A 17 -8.45 10.07 -5.89
CA TYR A 17 -9.77 9.53 -6.24
C TYR A 17 -9.60 8.36 -7.20
N ARG A 18 -10.29 7.27 -6.94
CA ARG A 18 -10.37 6.17 -7.89
C ARG A 18 -11.26 6.57 -9.04
N ILE A 19 -10.77 6.45 -10.26
CA ILE A 19 -11.54 6.84 -11.46
C ILE A 19 -12.86 6.09 -11.52
N SER A 20 -12.88 4.82 -11.13
CA SER A 20 -14.09 3.99 -11.10
C SER A 20 -15.18 4.49 -10.14
N ARG A 21 -14.83 5.38 -9.20
CA ARG A 21 -15.77 5.95 -8.22
C ARG A 21 -16.23 7.36 -8.55
N ILE A 22 -15.85 7.89 -9.71
CA ILE A 22 -16.27 9.22 -10.14
C ILE A 22 -17.65 9.09 -10.79
N ASP A 23 -18.66 9.71 -10.19
CA ASP A 23 -20.02 9.71 -10.70
C ASP A 23 -20.23 10.71 -11.82
N ARG A 24 -19.56 11.85 -11.72
CA ARG A 24 -19.73 12.95 -12.65
C ARG A 24 -18.42 13.70 -12.86
N LEU A 25 -18.13 14.02 -14.12
CA LEU A 25 -16.98 14.81 -14.52
C LEU A 25 -17.43 15.90 -15.51
N GLU A 26 -17.07 17.14 -15.22
CA GLU A 26 -17.36 18.26 -16.10
C GLU A 26 -16.08 19.01 -16.46
N LEU A 27 -15.94 19.34 -17.74
CA LEU A 27 -14.89 20.25 -18.18
C LEU A 27 -15.43 21.68 -18.06
N LEU A 28 -14.82 22.46 -17.18
CA LEU A 28 -15.21 23.85 -17.00
C LEU A 28 -14.46 24.75 -17.97
N ASN A 29 -15.13 25.82 -18.46
CA ASN A 29 -14.51 26.83 -19.29
C ASN A 29 -13.88 27.93 -18.44
N GLN A 30 -13.00 27.53 -17.52
CA GLN A 30 -12.31 28.37 -16.57
C GLN A 30 -10.84 28.00 -16.52
N PRO A 31 -9.93 28.96 -16.24
CA PRO A 31 -8.53 28.63 -15.99
C PRO A 31 -8.38 27.79 -14.72
N TRP A 32 -7.34 26.99 -14.68
CA TRP A 32 -7.03 26.16 -13.51
C TRP A 32 -6.54 27.07 -12.35
N GLU A 33 -7.46 27.46 -11.49
CA GLU A 33 -7.25 28.43 -10.40
C GLU A 33 -6.21 27.95 -9.37
N PHE A 34 -6.22 26.66 -9.07
CA PHE A 34 -5.38 26.08 -8.01
C PHE A 34 -4.15 25.33 -8.54
N GLU A 35 -3.74 25.60 -9.78
CA GLU A 35 -2.60 24.90 -10.39
C GLU A 35 -1.34 24.94 -9.51
N LYS A 36 -1.03 26.10 -8.90
CA LYS A 36 0.15 26.27 -8.07
C LYS A 36 0.08 25.51 -6.74
N LYS A 37 -1.13 25.19 -6.29
CA LYS A 37 -1.38 24.44 -5.06
C LYS A 37 -1.50 22.94 -5.30
N HIS A 38 -1.58 22.54 -6.56
CA HIS A 38 -1.68 21.14 -6.94
C HIS A 38 -0.28 20.53 -6.94
N LYS A 39 0.06 19.87 -5.82
CA LYS A 39 1.30 19.10 -5.69
C LYS A 39 0.95 17.65 -5.44
N VAL A 40 1.43 16.78 -6.29
CA VAL A 40 1.30 15.34 -6.09
C VAL A 40 2.37 14.92 -5.07
N GLU A 41 1.93 14.49 -3.90
CA GLU A 41 2.83 13.95 -2.89
C GLU A 41 3.22 12.53 -3.25
N GLU A 42 4.49 12.19 -3.06
CA GLU A 42 4.94 10.82 -3.23
C GLU A 42 4.32 9.94 -2.15
N THR A 43 3.87 8.78 -2.57
CA THR A 43 3.34 7.76 -1.69
C THR A 43 4.26 6.55 -1.67
N ASP A 44 4.11 5.70 -0.65
CA ASP A 44 4.70 4.38 -0.67
C ASP A 44 3.95 3.47 -1.69
N PRO A 45 4.44 2.24 -1.94
CA PRO A 45 3.77 1.33 -2.88
C PRO A 45 2.35 0.95 -2.51
N PHE A 46 1.91 1.22 -1.28
CA PHE A 46 0.54 0.99 -0.79
C PHE A 46 -0.32 2.26 -0.86
N ARG A 47 0.17 3.31 -1.54
CA ARG A 47 -0.49 4.60 -1.76
C ARG A 47 -0.75 5.38 -0.47
N ILE A 48 0.10 5.20 0.52
CA ILE A 48 0.06 5.92 1.79
C ILE A 48 1.12 7.01 1.78
N THR A 49 0.71 8.23 2.11
CA THR A 49 1.61 9.37 2.31
C THR A 49 2.04 9.41 3.77
N ASN A 50 3.33 9.23 4.02
CA ASN A 50 3.90 9.34 5.36
C ASN A 50 5.40 9.61 5.24
N SER A 51 5.88 10.63 5.93
CA SER A 51 7.30 10.94 5.99
C SER A 51 8.10 9.92 6.82
N ASP A 52 7.43 9.24 7.77
CA ASP A 52 8.05 8.19 8.58
C ASP A 52 7.83 6.85 7.89
N GLN A 53 8.93 6.25 7.44
CA GLN A 53 8.90 5.01 6.68
C GLN A 53 9.83 3.97 7.29
N ARG A 54 9.54 2.70 6.99
CA ARG A 54 10.37 1.56 7.38
C ARG A 54 10.67 0.70 6.15
N ARG A 55 11.89 0.20 6.07
CA ARG A 55 12.24 -0.79 5.05
C ARG A 55 11.63 -2.12 5.42
N VAL A 56 10.95 -2.74 4.45
CA VAL A 56 10.43 -4.10 4.58
C VAL A 56 11.10 -5.02 3.58
N ARG A 57 11.41 -6.23 4.02
CA ARG A 57 11.88 -7.32 3.18
C ARG A 57 11.08 -8.57 3.53
N ILE A 58 10.35 -9.06 2.55
CA ILE A 58 9.39 -10.14 2.76
C ILE A 58 9.55 -11.15 1.63
N LEU A 59 9.72 -12.42 2.01
CA LEU A 59 9.74 -13.53 1.07
C LEU A 59 8.35 -14.15 1.00
N MET A 60 7.84 -14.35 -0.22
CA MET A 60 6.49 -14.86 -0.45
C MET A 60 6.44 -15.87 -1.58
N LYS A 61 5.41 -16.71 -1.55
CA LYS A 61 5.08 -17.63 -2.62
C LYS A 61 4.34 -16.89 -3.74
N ILE A 62 4.28 -17.53 -4.91
CA ILE A 62 3.67 -16.96 -6.12
C ILE A 62 2.21 -16.51 -5.92
N GLY A 63 1.42 -17.20 -5.11
CA GLY A 63 0.03 -16.81 -4.84
C GLY A 63 -0.08 -15.44 -4.19
N ALA A 64 0.76 -15.16 -3.21
CA ALA A 64 0.82 -13.83 -2.60
C ALA A 64 1.37 -12.79 -3.58
N TYR A 65 2.40 -13.12 -4.35
CA TYR A 65 2.96 -12.25 -5.37
C TYR A 65 1.90 -11.78 -6.37
N ASN A 66 1.14 -12.71 -6.94
CA ASN A 66 0.11 -12.37 -7.92
C ASN A 66 -0.94 -11.43 -7.36
N GLU A 67 -1.41 -11.69 -6.15
CA GLU A 67 -2.42 -10.84 -5.49
C GLU A 67 -1.84 -9.47 -5.13
N LEU A 68 -0.60 -9.43 -4.66
CA LEU A 68 0.05 -8.18 -4.26
C LEU A 68 0.17 -7.22 -5.43
N ILE A 69 0.65 -7.68 -6.59
CA ILE A 69 0.82 -6.82 -7.77
C ILE A 69 -0.52 -6.41 -8.38
N GLU A 70 -1.56 -7.22 -8.22
CA GLU A 70 -2.91 -6.89 -8.69
C GLU A 70 -3.55 -5.82 -7.80
N ARG A 71 -3.50 -5.99 -6.48
CA ARG A 71 -4.09 -5.05 -5.52
C ARG A 71 -3.26 -3.78 -5.35
N PHE A 72 -1.95 -3.89 -5.40
CA PHE A 72 -1.02 -2.79 -5.20
C PHE A 72 0.02 -2.76 -6.33
N PRO A 73 -0.37 -2.30 -7.53
CA PRO A 73 0.49 -2.36 -8.72
C PRO A 73 1.85 -1.67 -8.56
N LEU A 74 1.94 -0.65 -7.71
CA LEU A 74 3.20 0.07 -7.47
C LEU A 74 4.26 -0.83 -6.80
N THR A 75 3.85 -1.93 -6.19
CA THR A 75 4.78 -2.88 -5.56
C THR A 75 5.64 -3.62 -6.58
N LEU A 76 5.18 -3.74 -7.83
CA LEU A 76 5.89 -4.50 -8.86
C LEU A 76 7.33 -4.02 -9.06
N ALA A 77 7.57 -2.71 -8.95
CA ALA A 77 8.90 -2.13 -9.10
C ALA A 77 9.89 -2.57 -8.00
N TYR A 78 9.39 -3.14 -6.92
CA TYR A 78 10.18 -3.49 -5.73
C TYR A 78 10.19 -5.00 -5.44
N ILE A 79 9.71 -5.80 -6.38
CA ILE A 79 9.65 -7.25 -6.22
C ILE A 79 10.62 -7.91 -7.20
N LYS A 80 11.38 -8.86 -6.68
CA LYS A 80 12.33 -9.67 -7.47
C LYS A 80 12.04 -11.14 -7.25
N PRO A 81 12.25 -12.00 -8.27
CA PRO A 81 12.29 -13.45 -8.05
C PRO A 81 13.35 -13.81 -7.01
N SER A 82 13.05 -14.80 -6.18
CA SER A 82 14.04 -15.33 -5.24
C SER A 82 15.23 -15.93 -5.99
N ALA A 83 16.43 -15.68 -5.52
CA ALA A 83 17.65 -16.25 -6.10
C ALA A 83 17.82 -17.73 -5.78
N THR A 84 17.15 -18.24 -4.76
CA THR A 84 17.37 -19.60 -4.23
C THR A 84 16.15 -20.52 -4.32
N LEU A 85 14.94 -19.95 -4.34
CA LEU A 85 13.68 -20.71 -4.33
C LEU A 85 12.87 -20.42 -5.58
N GLU A 86 12.51 -21.48 -6.31
CA GLU A 86 11.65 -21.39 -7.48
C GLU A 86 10.23 -20.96 -7.07
N ASP A 87 9.58 -20.13 -7.90
CA ASP A 87 8.23 -19.61 -7.67
C ASP A 87 8.06 -18.85 -6.34
N HIS A 88 9.15 -18.28 -5.85
CA HIS A 88 9.17 -17.39 -4.69
C HIS A 88 9.66 -16.00 -5.09
N TYR A 89 9.16 -15.00 -4.40
CA TYR A 89 9.43 -13.59 -4.71
C TYR A 89 9.74 -12.82 -3.44
N GLU A 90 10.63 -11.84 -3.57
CA GLU A 90 11.03 -10.97 -2.46
C GLU A 90 10.56 -9.55 -2.74
N LEU A 91 9.79 -8.98 -1.80
CA LEU A 91 9.45 -7.56 -1.74
C LEU A 91 10.52 -6.86 -0.90
N ASP A 92 11.11 -5.80 -1.44
CA ASP A 92 12.08 -4.96 -0.73
C ASP A 92 11.79 -3.51 -1.04
N CYS A 93 11.19 -2.79 -0.10
CA CYS A 93 10.82 -1.40 -0.29
C CYS A 93 10.66 -0.65 1.03
N LEU A 94 10.52 0.67 0.94
CA LEU A 94 10.12 1.50 2.05
C LEU A 94 8.59 1.60 2.08
N VAL A 95 8.03 1.45 3.27
CA VAL A 95 6.58 1.56 3.50
C VAL A 95 6.30 2.46 4.71
N ASN A 96 5.07 2.98 4.77
CA ASN A 96 4.63 3.78 5.91
C ASN A 96 4.84 3.04 7.23
N ALA A 97 5.23 3.78 8.27
CA ALA A 97 5.60 3.20 9.56
C ALA A 97 4.46 2.52 10.32
N GLN A 98 3.21 2.79 9.92
CA GLN A 98 2.02 2.13 10.48
C GLN A 98 1.68 0.84 9.72
N PHE A 99 2.37 0.53 8.64
CA PHE A 99 2.14 -0.64 7.80
C PHE A 99 0.72 -0.75 7.23
N TYR A 100 0.06 0.41 7.01
CA TYR A 100 -1.25 0.44 6.37
C TYR A 100 -1.17 -0.18 4.98
N GLY A 101 -2.16 -0.98 4.65
CA GLY A 101 -2.21 -1.76 3.41
C GLY A 101 -1.40 -3.04 3.50
N LEU A 102 -0.11 -2.96 3.83
CA LEU A 102 0.77 -4.12 3.91
C LEU A 102 0.34 -5.10 4.99
N SER A 103 0.05 -4.63 6.20
CA SER A 103 -0.28 -5.53 7.31
C SER A 103 -1.58 -6.31 7.05
N ASN A 104 -2.59 -5.67 6.48
CA ASN A 104 -3.83 -6.34 6.12
C ASN A 104 -3.61 -7.38 5.02
N PHE A 105 -2.76 -7.06 4.04
CA PHE A 105 -2.38 -8.01 3.00
C PHE A 105 -1.69 -9.24 3.59
N ILE A 106 -0.70 -9.04 4.46
CA ILE A 106 0.03 -10.14 5.11
C ILE A 106 -0.93 -11.02 5.91
N MET A 107 -1.83 -10.43 6.68
CA MET A 107 -2.79 -11.19 7.48
C MET A 107 -3.73 -12.02 6.60
N GLY A 108 -4.20 -11.45 5.49
CA GLY A 108 -5.09 -12.15 4.57
C GLY A 108 -4.41 -13.26 3.77
N TYR A 109 -3.12 -13.15 3.54
CA TYR A 109 -2.34 -14.12 2.75
C TYR A 109 -1.21 -14.76 3.55
N HIS A 110 -1.37 -14.83 4.87
CA HIS A 110 -0.29 -15.29 5.78
C HIS A 110 0.27 -16.66 5.43
N ASP A 111 -0.53 -17.56 4.93
CA ASP A 111 -0.12 -18.92 4.52
C ASP A 111 0.75 -18.93 3.25
N HIS A 112 0.78 -17.83 2.50
CA HIS A 112 1.64 -17.63 1.33
C HIS A 112 2.83 -16.70 1.62
N ILE A 113 2.96 -16.22 2.85
CA ILE A 113 4.13 -15.45 3.30
C ILE A 113 5.10 -16.42 3.96
N VAL A 114 6.31 -16.52 3.43
CA VAL A 114 7.32 -17.46 3.92
C VAL A 114 8.04 -16.88 5.12
N SER A 115 8.54 -15.64 5.00
CA SER A 115 9.27 -15.00 6.09
C SER A 115 9.23 -13.48 5.95
N ILE A 116 9.33 -12.81 7.09
CA ILE A 116 9.53 -11.37 7.19
C ILE A 116 10.96 -11.16 7.67
N GLU A 117 11.84 -10.76 6.75
CA GLU A 117 13.26 -10.55 7.04
C GLU A 117 13.49 -9.27 7.83
N GLU A 118 12.77 -8.23 7.48
CA GLU A 118 12.78 -6.89 8.09
C GLU A 118 11.41 -6.24 7.96
N PRO A 119 11.04 -5.32 8.86
CA PRO A 119 11.62 -5.03 10.16
C PRO A 119 10.98 -5.88 11.27
N GLU A 120 11.64 -5.96 12.41
CA GLU A 120 11.05 -6.61 13.58
C GLU A 120 9.79 -5.90 14.07
N SER A 121 9.71 -4.58 13.88
CA SER A 121 8.52 -3.80 14.22
C SER A 121 7.27 -4.23 13.45
N LEU A 122 7.41 -4.74 12.23
CA LEU A 122 6.29 -5.31 11.47
C LEU A 122 5.79 -6.61 12.13
N ILE A 123 6.70 -7.47 12.57
CA ILE A 123 6.35 -8.70 13.30
C ILE A 123 5.59 -8.37 14.58
N THR A 124 6.10 -7.41 15.36
CA THR A 124 5.42 -6.93 16.56
C THR A 124 4.03 -6.38 16.27
N HIS A 125 3.91 -5.58 15.20
CA HIS A 125 2.64 -5.02 14.77
C HIS A 125 1.61 -6.12 14.42
N LEU A 126 2.04 -7.17 13.72
CA LEU A 126 1.18 -8.31 13.37
C LEU A 126 0.77 -9.10 14.61
N GLN A 127 1.68 -9.29 15.56
CA GLN A 127 1.38 -9.93 16.85
C GLN A 127 0.30 -9.16 17.62
N GLN A 128 0.43 -7.85 17.70
CA GLN A 128 -0.56 -6.99 18.37
C GLN A 128 -1.92 -7.05 17.69
N LYS A 129 -1.97 -7.04 16.37
CA LYS A 129 -3.23 -7.19 15.62
C LYS A 129 -3.87 -8.55 15.87
N THR A 130 -3.09 -9.61 15.88
CA THR A 130 -3.58 -10.96 16.13
C THR A 130 -4.15 -11.09 17.53
N GLU A 131 -3.46 -10.56 18.55
CA GLU A 131 -3.95 -10.57 19.93
C GLU A 131 -5.24 -9.75 20.09
N SER A 132 -5.31 -8.60 19.43
CA SER A 132 -6.53 -7.78 19.42
C SER A 132 -7.70 -8.54 18.81
N MET A 133 -7.46 -9.23 17.70
CA MET A 133 -8.49 -10.02 17.01
C MET A 133 -8.95 -11.20 17.87
N LYS A 134 -8.04 -11.88 18.54
CA LYS A 134 -8.37 -12.97 19.48
C LYS A 134 -9.28 -12.46 20.60
N LYS A 135 -8.94 -11.34 21.22
CA LYS A 135 -9.75 -10.75 22.29
C LYS A 135 -11.13 -10.34 21.82
N HIS A 136 -11.22 -9.83 20.58
CA HIS A 136 -12.48 -9.33 20.02
C HIS A 136 -13.44 -10.46 19.64
N PHE A 137 -12.93 -11.54 19.02
CA PHE A 137 -13.77 -12.56 18.40
C PHE A 137 -13.84 -13.88 19.17
N PHE A 138 -12.83 -14.23 19.97
CA PHE A 138 -12.68 -15.58 20.51
C PHE A 138 -12.70 -15.67 22.05
N ASN A 139 -12.95 -14.57 22.71
CA ASN A 139 -13.11 -14.55 24.18
C ASN A 139 -14.56 -14.34 24.58
#